data_552c1155639d6cfdf29d36d1a298287d
#
_entry.id   552c1155639d6cfdf29d36d1a298287d
#
_cell.length_a   1.000
_cell.length_b   1.000
_cell.length_c   1.000
_cell.angle_alpha   90.00
_cell.angle_beta   90.00
_cell.angle_gamma   90.00
#
_symmetry.space_group_name_H-M   'P 1'
#
loop_
_entity.id
_entity.type
_entity.pdbx_description
1 polymer ?
#
loop_
_entity_poly.entity_id
_entity_poly.type
_entity_poly.pdbx_seq_one_letter_code
_entity_poly.pdbx_strand_id
1 'polypeptide(L)'
;MALFRVGPLPDGALAAAARFHGEVLPRVLAELARGENLVLVFAPADHTHRGWRLAVVQQLAREHAPLRVNALAAEDDAAVAAAEAYLASAPGVTGQYLPLDGNGAGGLLSRV
;
A
#
# COMPACT_ATOMS: atom_id res chain seq x y z
N MET A 1 3.15 1.26 -13.49
CA MET A 1 2.70 1.05 -12.09
C MET A 1 2.02 2.32 -11.59
N ALA A 2 0.82 2.19 -11.09
CA ALA A 2 0.06 3.33 -10.60
C ALA A 2 0.20 3.47 -9.08
N LEU A 3 0.19 4.72 -8.59
CA LEU A 3 0.10 5.01 -7.16
C LEU A 3 -1.33 5.40 -6.84
N PHE A 4 -1.85 4.87 -5.74
CA PHE A 4 -3.16 5.23 -5.23
C PHE A 4 -3.03 5.73 -3.80
N ARG A 5 -3.24 7.02 -3.59
CA ARG A 5 -3.19 7.59 -2.25
C ARG A 5 -4.53 7.42 -1.57
N VAL A 6 -4.51 6.73 -0.44
CA VAL A 6 -5.73 6.36 0.27
C VAL A 6 -6.44 7.57 0.88
N GLY A 7 -5.68 8.54 1.32
CA GLY A 7 -6.25 9.70 2.00
C GLY A 7 -6.49 9.44 3.49
N PRO A 8 -7.04 10.42 4.21
CA PRO A 8 -7.23 10.32 5.65
C PRO A 8 -8.29 9.29 6.04
N LEU A 9 -8.00 8.56 7.10
CA LEU A 9 -8.90 7.55 7.69
C LEU A 9 -9.02 7.83 9.18
N PRO A 10 -10.07 7.30 9.85
CA PRO A 10 -10.17 7.41 11.31
C PRO A 10 -8.95 6.82 12.03
N ASP A 11 -8.71 7.30 13.25
CA ASP A 11 -7.54 6.87 14.03
C ASP A 11 -7.63 5.42 14.50
N GLY A 12 -8.81 4.95 14.86
CA GLY A 12 -8.98 3.58 15.34
C GLY A 12 -8.92 2.57 14.20
N ALA A 13 -8.26 1.45 14.42
CA ALA A 13 -8.05 0.45 13.38
C ALA A 13 -9.36 -0.10 12.81
N LEU A 14 -10.34 -0.37 13.68
CA LEU A 14 -11.60 -0.94 13.24
C LEU A 14 -12.40 0.05 12.40
N ALA A 15 -12.48 1.31 12.84
CA ALA A 15 -13.18 2.35 12.09
C ALA A 15 -12.47 2.67 10.78
N ALA A 16 -11.13 2.67 10.78
CA ALA A 16 -10.34 2.90 9.57
C ALA A 16 -10.57 1.79 8.55
N ALA A 17 -10.56 0.53 9.00
CA ALA A 17 -10.82 -0.60 8.12
C ALA A 17 -12.24 -0.53 7.53
N ALA A 18 -13.22 -0.19 8.35
CA ALA A 18 -14.60 -0.07 7.89
C ALA A 18 -14.73 1.01 6.82
N ARG A 19 -14.13 2.19 7.05
CA ARG A 19 -14.16 3.27 6.07
C ARG A 19 -13.43 2.89 4.79
N PHE A 20 -12.27 2.28 4.92
CA PHE A 20 -11.52 1.83 3.74
C PHE A 20 -12.37 0.90 2.89
N HIS A 21 -12.93 -0.15 3.48
CA HIS A 21 -13.70 -1.13 2.73
C HIS A 21 -14.97 -0.54 2.11
N GLY A 22 -15.62 0.38 2.80
CA GLY A 22 -16.87 0.96 2.30
C GLY A 22 -16.70 2.05 1.26
N GLU A 23 -15.66 2.88 1.40
CA GLU A 23 -15.53 4.10 0.58
C GLU A 23 -14.31 4.10 -0.33
N VAL A 24 -13.21 3.49 0.08
CA VAL A 24 -11.95 3.54 -0.67
C VAL A 24 -11.79 2.34 -1.59
N LEU A 25 -12.09 1.15 -1.10
CA LEU A 25 -11.92 -0.08 -1.87
C LEU A 25 -12.62 -0.05 -3.24
N PRO A 26 -13.85 0.46 -3.37
CA PRO A 26 -14.47 0.55 -4.70
C PRO A 26 -13.63 1.35 -5.69
N ARG A 27 -12.96 2.42 -5.24
CA ARG A 27 -12.10 3.22 -6.12
C ARG A 27 -10.80 2.48 -6.46
N VAL A 28 -10.28 1.70 -5.51
CA VAL A 28 -9.10 0.85 -5.76
C VAL A 28 -9.43 -0.20 -6.82
N LEU A 29 -10.58 -0.84 -6.69
CA LEU A 29 -11.01 -1.85 -7.67
C LEU A 29 -11.19 -1.26 -9.06
N ALA A 30 -11.72 -0.03 -9.14
CA ALA A 30 -11.84 0.66 -10.43
C ALA A 30 -10.47 0.94 -11.04
N GLU A 31 -9.48 1.30 -10.22
CA GLU A 31 -8.11 1.51 -10.69
C GLU A 31 -7.48 0.21 -11.20
N LEU A 32 -7.65 -0.88 -10.47
CA LEU A 32 -7.13 -2.19 -10.89
C LEU A 32 -7.78 -2.69 -12.18
N ALA A 33 -9.03 -2.33 -12.43
CA ALA A 33 -9.72 -2.69 -13.67
C ALA A 33 -9.04 -2.10 -14.90
N ARG A 34 -8.17 -1.09 -14.73
CA ARG A 34 -7.41 -0.50 -15.82
C ARG A 34 -6.23 -1.36 -16.28
N GLY A 35 -5.90 -2.40 -15.51
CA GLY A 35 -4.89 -3.38 -15.93
C GLY A 35 -3.46 -3.02 -15.59
N GLU A 36 -3.22 -2.12 -14.63
CA GLU A 36 -1.87 -1.77 -14.18
C GLU A 36 -1.58 -2.31 -12.79
N ASN A 37 -0.31 -2.62 -12.53
CA ASN A 37 0.17 -2.86 -11.18
C ASN A 37 -0.08 -1.63 -10.31
N LEU A 38 -0.37 -1.83 -9.04
CA LEU A 38 -0.82 -0.76 -8.16
C LEU A 38 -0.04 -0.76 -6.85
N VAL A 39 0.25 0.44 -6.37
CA VAL A 39 0.78 0.64 -5.02
C VAL A 39 -0.19 1.54 -4.26
N LEU A 40 -0.75 1.01 -3.17
CA LEU A 40 -1.57 1.79 -2.25
C LEU A 40 -0.65 2.55 -1.30
N VAL A 41 -0.92 3.84 -1.10
CA VAL A 41 -0.14 4.65 -0.18
C VAL A 41 -1.05 5.09 0.97
N PHE A 42 -0.80 4.50 2.13
CA PHE A 42 -1.46 4.87 3.38
C PHE A 42 -0.65 5.90 4.14
N ALA A 43 -1.30 6.68 4.98
CA ALA A 43 -0.61 7.51 5.96
C ALA A 43 0.04 6.60 7.02
N PRO A 44 1.15 7.03 7.65
CA PRO A 44 1.71 6.30 8.77
C PRO A 44 0.68 6.07 9.87
N ALA A 45 0.75 4.91 10.50
CA ALA A 45 -0.16 4.55 11.58
C ALA A 45 0.56 3.58 12.52
N ASP A 46 0.01 3.43 13.72
CA ASP A 46 0.61 2.51 14.69
C ASP A 46 0.35 1.04 14.30
N HIS A 47 0.92 0.14 15.09
CA HIS A 47 0.90 -1.30 14.79
C HIS A 47 -0.51 -1.90 14.75
N THR A 48 -1.51 -1.25 15.33
CA THR A 48 -2.87 -1.79 15.35
C THR A 48 -3.50 -1.82 13.96
N HIS A 49 -2.98 -1.02 13.02
CA HIS A 49 -3.48 -0.99 11.64
C HIS A 49 -2.83 -2.03 10.72
N ARG A 50 -1.74 -2.64 11.14
CA ARG A 50 -0.97 -3.54 10.28
C ARG A 50 -1.80 -4.71 9.76
N GLY A 51 -2.54 -5.35 10.65
CA GLY A 51 -3.28 -6.57 10.30
C GLY A 51 -4.29 -6.36 9.18
N TRP A 52 -5.14 -5.35 9.31
CA TRP A 52 -6.17 -5.13 8.31
C TRP A 52 -5.58 -4.62 6.99
N ARG A 53 -4.53 -3.79 7.04
CA ARG A 53 -3.89 -3.28 5.83
C ARG A 53 -3.20 -4.40 5.05
N LEU A 54 -2.47 -5.25 5.75
CA LEU A 54 -1.81 -6.40 5.12
C LEU A 54 -2.83 -7.37 4.53
N ALA A 55 -3.91 -7.66 5.25
CA ALA A 55 -4.95 -8.56 4.76
C ALA A 55 -5.57 -8.04 3.45
N VAL A 56 -5.86 -6.75 3.38
CA VAL A 56 -6.42 -6.14 2.18
C VAL A 56 -5.47 -6.28 0.99
N VAL A 57 -4.20 -5.92 1.17
CA VAL A 57 -3.26 -5.94 0.05
C VAL A 57 -2.97 -7.35 -0.42
N GLN A 58 -2.91 -8.32 0.50
CA GLN A 58 -2.73 -9.72 0.14
C GLN A 58 -3.93 -10.24 -0.65
N GLN A 59 -5.13 -9.90 -0.24
CA GLN A 59 -6.33 -10.35 -0.95
C GLN A 59 -6.43 -9.71 -2.33
N LEU A 60 -6.14 -8.41 -2.44
CA LEU A 60 -6.12 -7.74 -3.74
C LEU A 60 -5.09 -8.38 -4.69
N ALA A 61 -3.90 -8.69 -4.17
CA ALA A 61 -2.86 -9.33 -4.97
C ALA A 61 -3.30 -10.70 -5.49
N ARG A 62 -3.97 -11.49 -4.65
CA ARG A 62 -4.45 -12.82 -5.05
C ARG A 62 -5.56 -12.73 -6.09
N GLU A 63 -6.51 -11.82 -5.89
CA GLU A 63 -7.69 -11.74 -6.77
C GLU A 63 -7.38 -11.10 -8.11
N HIS A 64 -6.30 -10.32 -8.20
CA HIS A 64 -5.97 -9.58 -9.41
C HIS A 64 -4.70 -10.08 -10.10
N ALA A 65 -4.15 -11.22 -9.68
CA ALA A 65 -2.99 -11.79 -10.34
C ALA A 65 -3.27 -11.96 -11.85
N PRO A 66 -2.34 -11.68 -12.74
CA PRO A 66 -0.92 -11.44 -12.50
C PRO A 66 -0.54 -9.98 -12.18
N LEU A 67 -1.50 -9.09 -11.99
CA LEU A 67 -1.20 -7.74 -11.55
C LEU A 67 -0.59 -7.79 -10.15
N ARG A 68 0.42 -6.95 -9.91
CA ARG A 68 1.05 -6.85 -8.62
C ARG A 68 0.40 -5.73 -7.81
N VAL A 69 0.07 -6.01 -6.55
CA VAL A 69 -0.52 -5.02 -5.66
C VAL A 69 0.27 -5.03 -4.38
N ASN A 70 0.82 -3.87 -4.02
CA ASN A 70 1.58 -3.67 -2.79
C ASN A 70 1.06 -2.41 -2.09
N ALA A 71 1.43 -2.23 -0.84
CA ALA A 71 1.04 -1.05 -0.07
C ALA A 71 2.24 -0.49 0.68
N LEU A 72 2.23 0.83 0.86
CA LEU A 72 3.21 1.57 1.65
C LEU A 72 2.49 2.33 2.74
N ALA A 73 3.19 2.65 3.82
CA ALA A 73 2.76 3.65 4.79
C ALA A 73 3.86 4.70 4.88
N ALA A 74 3.58 5.91 4.41
CA ALA A 74 4.56 7.00 4.36
C ALA A 74 3.88 8.34 4.17
N GLU A 75 4.48 9.40 4.70
CA GLU A 75 4.06 10.78 4.44
C GLU A 75 4.96 11.46 3.41
N ASP A 76 6.24 11.10 3.41
CA ASP A 76 7.26 11.77 2.62
C ASP A 76 7.19 11.32 1.15
N ASP A 77 6.99 12.26 0.25
CA ASP A 77 6.90 11.98 -1.19
C ASP A 77 8.20 11.37 -1.72
N ALA A 78 9.35 11.76 -1.19
CA ALA A 78 10.63 11.18 -1.60
C ALA A 78 10.72 9.71 -1.20
N ALA A 79 10.24 9.35 0.00
CA ALA A 79 10.20 7.97 0.44
C ALA A 79 9.26 7.12 -0.42
N VAL A 80 8.10 7.69 -0.76
CA VAL A 80 7.15 7.02 -1.65
C VAL A 80 7.77 6.77 -3.02
N ALA A 81 8.42 7.77 -3.59
CA ALA A 81 9.06 7.64 -4.90
C ALA A 81 10.17 6.59 -4.89
N ALA A 82 10.98 6.55 -3.84
CA ALA A 82 12.05 5.56 -3.72
C ALA A 82 11.49 4.14 -3.60
N ALA A 83 10.43 3.97 -2.82
CA ALA A 83 9.78 2.67 -2.67
C ALA A 83 9.12 2.22 -3.97
N GLU A 84 8.48 3.14 -4.69
CA GLU A 84 7.89 2.84 -6.00
C GLU A 84 8.97 2.36 -6.98
N ALA A 85 10.11 3.04 -7.03
CA ALA A 85 11.22 2.66 -7.89
C ALA A 85 11.74 1.26 -7.54
N TYR A 86 11.85 0.95 -6.25
CA TYR A 86 12.24 -0.39 -5.82
C TYR A 86 11.24 -1.44 -6.29
N LEU A 87 9.96 -1.20 -6.07
CA LEU A 87 8.92 -2.16 -6.46
C LEU A 87 8.85 -2.34 -7.97
N ALA A 88 9.07 -1.28 -8.73
CA ALA A 88 9.09 -1.36 -10.19
C ALA A 88 10.20 -2.29 -10.68
N SER A 89 11.34 -2.33 -9.98
CA SER A 89 12.48 -3.17 -10.34
C SER A 89 12.46 -4.54 -9.66
N ALA A 90 11.41 -4.87 -8.90
CA ALA A 90 11.31 -6.12 -8.15
C ALA A 90 10.05 -6.88 -8.59
N PRO A 91 10.04 -7.46 -9.79
CA PRO A 91 8.81 -8.03 -10.39
C PRO A 91 8.22 -9.20 -9.61
N GLY A 92 8.96 -9.81 -8.70
CA GLY A 92 8.45 -10.88 -7.86
C GLY A 92 7.73 -10.42 -6.60
N VAL A 93 7.74 -9.12 -6.29
CA VAL A 93 7.15 -8.60 -5.05
C VAL A 93 5.70 -8.22 -5.29
N THR A 94 4.80 -8.87 -4.55
CA THR A 94 3.38 -8.55 -4.57
C THR A 94 2.76 -8.96 -3.24
N GLY A 95 1.66 -8.33 -2.85
CA GLY A 95 0.96 -8.64 -1.60
C GLY A 95 1.70 -8.18 -0.36
N GLN A 96 2.60 -7.20 -0.47
CA GLN A 96 3.41 -6.73 0.66
C GLN A 96 2.91 -5.38 1.18
N TYR A 97 3.02 -5.21 2.49
CA TYR A 97 2.77 -3.94 3.16
C TYR A 97 4.08 -3.45 3.74
N LEU A 98 4.56 -2.31 3.27
CA LEU A 98 5.87 -1.76 3.61
C LEU A 98 5.69 -0.45 4.39
N PRO A 99 5.65 -0.50 5.73
CA PRO A 99 5.66 0.74 6.51
C PRO A 99 7.05 1.35 6.47
N LEU A 100 7.16 2.59 6.02
CA LEU A 100 8.42 3.30 5.91
C LEU A 100 8.60 4.18 7.14
N ASP A 101 9.81 4.17 7.70
CA ASP A 101 10.13 5.00 8.84
C ASP A 101 10.57 6.40 8.37
N GLY A 102 10.98 7.25 9.30
CA GLY A 102 11.42 8.60 8.99
C GLY A 102 12.68 8.67 8.13
N ASN A 103 13.36 7.55 7.90
CA ASN A 103 14.54 7.46 7.04
C ASN A 103 14.16 7.11 5.60
N GLY A 104 12.88 6.87 5.35
CA GLY A 104 12.38 6.57 4.03
C GLY A 104 12.77 5.19 3.54
N ALA A 105 12.55 4.97 2.24
CA ALA A 105 12.79 3.67 1.62
C ALA A 105 14.26 3.26 1.65
N GLY A 106 15.19 4.23 1.60
CA GLY A 106 16.61 3.94 1.67
C GLY A 106 17.01 3.24 2.97
N GLY A 107 16.46 3.71 4.09
CA GLY A 107 16.71 3.08 5.38
C GLY A 107 16.12 1.69 5.47
N LEU A 108 14.92 1.49 4.94
CA LEU A 108 14.28 0.18 4.92
C LEU A 108 15.06 -0.81 4.05
N LEU A 109 15.43 -0.40 2.85
CA LEU A 109 16.09 -1.26 1.88
C LEU A 109 17.49 -1.68 2.33
N SER A 110 18.20 -0.82 3.05
CA SER A 110 19.55 -1.13 3.53
C SER A 110 19.56 -2.19 4.62
N ARG A 111 18.42 -2.55 5.18
CA ARG A 111 18.30 -3.61 6.18
C ARG A 111 18.03 -4.99 5.57
N VAL A 112 17.75 -4.99 4.31
CA VAL A 112 17.50 -6.23 3.57
C VAL A 112 18.79 -6.84 3.09
#